data_421c73d452c6e11107ea085efc5f3edc
#
_entry.id   421c73d452c6e11107ea085efc5f3edc
#
_cell.length_a   1.000
_cell.length_b   1.000
_cell.length_c   1.000
_cell.angle_alpha   90.00
_cell.angle_beta   90.00
_cell.angle_gamma   90.00
#
_symmetry.space_group_name_H-M   'P 1'
#
loop_
_entity.id
_entity.type
_entity.pdbx_description
1 polymer ?
#
loop_
_entity_poly.entity_id
_entity_poly.type
_entity_poly.pdbx_seq_one_letter_code
_entity_poly.pdbx_strand_id
1 'polypeptide(L)'
;MRTRRRTNKFYNKIIKIFVLLIILILVLKTTLARYSSSGKSEANVDVAFYLLKEQTLSQTIALEEMQPSDDIYTYTFSVANNDGINRTETALKYTIAIRMTTNLPLTYALYMNDGTENLFDNIETKQDNDGTYFKTITSKETTFGFETDEINTYRLEVKFPMEYNSVEYQGIIEALEIKVDGEQIV
;
A
#
# COMPACT_ATOMS: atom_id res chain seq x y z
N MET A 1 -33.06 -31.00 55.83
CA MET A 1 -33.44 -30.32 54.54
C MET A 1 -32.68 -29.04 54.21
N ARG A 2 -31.68 -28.60 54.99
CA ARG A 2 -30.95 -27.34 54.82
C ARG A 2 -29.69 -27.40 53.91
N THR A 3 -29.12 -28.55 53.65
CA THR A 3 -27.88 -28.74 52.88
C THR A 3 -28.02 -28.66 51.35
N ARG A 4 -29.19 -29.06 50.82
CA ARG A 4 -29.44 -29.02 49.34
C ARG A 4 -29.58 -27.59 48.76
N ARG A 5 -29.99 -26.59 49.54
CA ARG A 5 -30.13 -25.20 49.07
C ARG A 5 -28.78 -24.44 48.98
N ARG A 6 -27.77 -24.84 49.75
CA ARG A 6 -26.45 -24.21 49.76
C ARG A 6 -25.61 -24.66 48.55
N THR A 7 -25.70 -25.90 48.14
CA THR A 7 -25.00 -26.45 46.98
C THR A 7 -25.49 -25.80 45.69
N ASN A 8 -26.83 -25.63 45.51
CA ASN A 8 -27.37 -24.98 44.28
C ASN A 8 -26.92 -23.51 44.14
N LYS A 9 -26.75 -22.76 45.23
CA LYS A 9 -26.26 -21.38 45.18
C LYS A 9 -24.75 -21.31 44.76
N PHE A 10 -23.97 -22.30 45.17
CA PHE A 10 -22.56 -22.42 44.82
C PHE A 10 -22.41 -22.81 43.33
N TYR A 11 -23.14 -23.81 42.85
CA TYR A 11 -23.18 -24.17 41.44
C TYR A 11 -23.62 -23.02 40.54
N ASN A 12 -24.64 -22.28 40.90
CA ASN A 12 -25.08 -21.12 40.14
C ASN A 12 -24.05 -20.00 40.08
N LYS A 13 -23.21 -19.81 41.11
CA LYS A 13 -22.09 -18.87 41.06
C LYS A 13 -20.99 -19.35 40.12
N ILE A 14 -20.63 -20.63 40.17
CA ILE A 14 -19.63 -21.24 39.26
C ILE A 14 -20.08 -21.13 37.81
N ILE A 15 -21.34 -21.44 37.50
CA ILE A 15 -21.91 -21.36 36.16
C ILE A 15 -21.83 -19.90 35.66
N LYS A 16 -22.17 -18.90 36.48
CA LYS A 16 -22.09 -17.49 36.11
C LYS A 16 -20.65 -17.04 35.81
N ILE A 17 -19.68 -17.50 36.62
CA ILE A 17 -18.25 -17.20 36.39
C ILE A 17 -17.78 -17.85 35.09
N PHE A 18 -18.21 -19.08 34.81
CA PHE A 18 -17.84 -19.81 33.60
C PHE A 18 -18.42 -19.16 32.33
N VAL A 19 -19.69 -18.70 32.39
CA VAL A 19 -20.31 -17.96 31.29
C VAL A 19 -19.61 -16.63 31.06
N LEU A 20 -19.23 -15.92 32.12
CA LEU A 20 -18.52 -14.64 32.01
C LEU A 20 -17.12 -14.84 31.40
N LEU A 21 -16.44 -15.94 31.73
CA LEU A 21 -15.15 -16.30 31.18
C LEU A 21 -15.23 -16.66 29.68
N ILE A 22 -16.29 -17.36 29.26
CA ILE A 22 -16.55 -17.64 27.86
C ILE A 22 -16.81 -16.34 27.07
N ILE A 23 -17.60 -15.43 27.59
CA ILE A 23 -17.86 -14.13 26.98
C ILE A 23 -16.57 -13.33 26.85
N LEU A 24 -15.73 -13.32 27.89
CA LEU A 24 -14.42 -12.64 27.86
C LEU A 24 -13.50 -13.23 26.78
N ILE A 25 -13.43 -14.57 26.65
CA ILE A 25 -12.65 -15.25 25.62
C ILE A 25 -13.18 -14.91 24.22
N LEU A 26 -14.50 -14.84 24.03
CA LEU A 26 -15.11 -14.48 22.75
C LEU A 26 -14.78 -13.00 22.37
N VAL A 27 -14.84 -12.09 23.33
CA VAL A 27 -14.49 -10.69 23.12
C VAL A 27 -12.98 -10.55 22.81
N LEU A 28 -12.12 -11.26 23.50
CA LEU A 28 -10.67 -11.28 23.22
C LEU A 28 -10.37 -11.88 21.84
N LYS A 29 -11.05 -12.96 21.43
CA LYS A 29 -10.88 -13.52 20.09
C LYS A 29 -11.34 -12.58 18.97
N THR A 30 -12.44 -11.86 19.17
CA THR A 30 -12.94 -10.91 18.17
C THR A 30 -12.07 -9.66 18.07
N THR A 31 -11.47 -9.19 19.18
CA THR A 31 -10.48 -8.11 19.16
C THR A 31 -9.16 -8.55 18.53
N LEU A 32 -8.65 -9.73 18.85
CA LEU A 32 -7.43 -10.29 18.22
C LEU A 32 -7.65 -10.63 16.73
N ALA A 33 -8.84 -11.12 16.34
CA ALA A 33 -9.15 -11.42 14.94
C ALA A 33 -9.23 -10.18 14.05
N ARG A 34 -9.50 -9.02 14.61
CA ARG A 34 -9.40 -7.74 13.89
C ARG A 34 -7.96 -7.26 13.70
N TYR A 35 -7.03 -7.72 14.55
CA TYR A 35 -5.61 -7.39 14.47
C TYR A 35 -4.77 -8.37 13.65
N SER A 36 -5.28 -9.56 13.34
CA SER A 36 -4.57 -10.58 12.55
C SER A 36 -5.32 -10.93 11.27
N SER A 37 -5.83 -9.92 10.54
CA SER A 37 -6.20 -10.10 9.15
C SER A 37 -4.90 -10.12 8.32
N SER A 38 -4.28 -11.27 8.22
CA SER A 38 -3.24 -11.54 7.24
C SER A 38 -3.92 -11.68 5.87
N GLY A 39 -4.37 -10.57 5.34
CA GLY A 39 -4.80 -10.46 3.96
C GLY A 39 -3.60 -10.03 3.12
N LYS A 40 -3.07 -10.91 2.29
CA LYS A 40 -2.29 -10.44 1.15
C LYS A 40 -3.22 -9.57 0.32
N SER A 41 -3.11 -8.26 0.47
CA SER A 41 -3.82 -7.31 -0.37
C SER A 41 -3.04 -7.17 -1.67
N GLU A 42 -3.29 -8.05 -2.61
CA GLU A 42 -2.99 -7.79 -4.01
C GLU A 42 -4.08 -6.84 -4.52
N ALA A 43 -3.89 -5.56 -4.31
CA ALA A 43 -4.67 -4.54 -4.99
C ALA A 43 -4.16 -4.47 -6.44
N ASN A 44 -4.79 -5.22 -7.33
CA ASN A 44 -4.51 -5.13 -8.75
C ASN A 44 -5.12 -3.81 -9.24
N VAL A 45 -4.37 -2.74 -9.17
CA VAL A 45 -4.73 -1.47 -9.80
C VAL A 45 -4.31 -1.61 -11.27
N ASP A 46 -5.28 -1.95 -12.12
CA ASP A 46 -5.06 -2.11 -13.56
C ASP A 46 -4.94 -0.71 -14.19
N VAL A 47 -3.83 -0.03 -13.91
CA VAL A 47 -3.50 1.30 -14.45
C VAL A 47 -2.45 1.16 -15.53
N ALA A 48 -2.76 1.68 -16.71
CA ALA A 48 -1.82 1.78 -17.82
C ALA A 48 -1.54 3.26 -18.11
N PHE A 49 -0.27 3.63 -18.13
CA PHE A 49 0.21 4.94 -18.57
C PHE A 49 0.71 4.82 -20.02
N TYR A 50 0.09 5.57 -20.95
CA TYR A 50 0.48 5.59 -22.35
C TYR A 50 1.31 6.82 -22.65
N LEU A 51 2.63 6.62 -22.83
CA LEU A 51 3.60 7.68 -23.05
C LEU A 51 3.87 7.84 -24.55
N LEU A 52 3.10 8.69 -25.22
CA LEU A 52 3.18 8.90 -26.68
C LEU A 52 4.04 10.10 -27.08
N LYS A 53 4.36 10.97 -26.15
CA LYS A 53 5.15 12.20 -26.33
C LYS A 53 5.71 12.67 -25.00
N GLU A 54 6.49 13.74 -25.00
CA GLU A 54 6.85 14.43 -23.77
C GLU A 54 5.60 14.87 -23.01
N GLN A 55 5.36 14.27 -21.86
CA GLN A 55 4.20 14.54 -21.00
C GLN A 55 4.38 13.97 -19.60
N THR A 56 3.63 14.53 -18.68
CA THR A 56 3.46 14.00 -17.32
C THR A 56 2.09 13.35 -17.19
N LEU A 57 2.07 12.12 -16.72
CA LEU A 57 0.86 11.36 -16.40
C LEU A 57 0.82 11.09 -14.91
N SER A 58 -0.36 11.15 -14.28
CA SER A 58 -0.49 10.81 -12.87
C SER A 58 -1.76 10.04 -12.54
N GLN A 59 -1.69 9.21 -11.49
CA GLN A 59 -2.79 8.46 -10.94
C GLN A 59 -2.68 8.42 -9.42
N THR A 60 -3.76 8.74 -8.73
CA THR A 60 -3.84 8.63 -7.28
C THR A 60 -4.37 7.25 -6.88
N ILE A 61 -3.70 6.63 -5.91
CA ILE A 61 -4.12 5.38 -5.27
C ILE A 61 -4.40 5.69 -3.80
N ALA A 62 -5.59 5.34 -3.34
CA ALA A 62 -5.91 5.38 -1.91
C ALA A 62 -5.33 4.14 -1.24
N LEU A 63 -4.51 4.33 -0.22
CA LEU A 63 -4.01 3.26 0.63
C LEU A 63 -4.98 3.11 1.82
N GLU A 64 -6.15 2.51 1.56
CA GLU A 64 -7.16 2.31 2.58
C GLU A 64 -6.81 1.11 3.47
N GLU A 65 -7.08 1.25 4.78
CA GLU A 65 -7.01 0.17 5.77
C GLU A 65 -5.64 -0.53 5.92
N MET A 66 -4.53 0.13 5.59
CA MET A 66 -3.21 -0.43 5.88
C MET A 66 -3.01 -0.59 7.38
N GLN A 67 -2.56 -1.78 7.78
CA GLN A 67 -2.25 -2.11 9.18
C GLN A 67 -0.78 -2.49 9.30
N PRO A 68 -0.13 -2.15 10.44
CA PRO A 68 1.22 -2.63 10.71
C PRO A 68 1.27 -4.14 10.65
N SER A 69 2.07 -4.70 9.72
CA SER A 69 2.20 -6.14 9.51
C SER A 69 3.54 -6.48 8.87
N ASP A 70 3.86 -7.78 8.84
CA ASP A 70 4.98 -8.28 8.04
C ASP A 70 4.60 -8.49 6.56
N ASP A 71 3.31 -8.34 6.23
CA ASP A 71 2.82 -8.47 4.87
C ASP A 71 3.24 -7.27 4.01
N ILE A 72 3.35 -7.51 2.71
CA ILE A 72 3.68 -6.51 1.71
C ILE A 72 2.43 -6.27 0.87
N TYR A 73 2.02 -5.01 0.77
CA TYR A 73 0.97 -4.57 -0.13
C TYR A 73 1.58 -4.34 -1.51
N THR A 74 1.00 -4.96 -2.52
CA THR A 74 1.54 -4.92 -3.89
C THR A 74 0.56 -4.24 -4.84
N TYR A 75 1.07 -3.25 -5.60
CA TYR A 75 0.31 -2.55 -6.64
C TYR A 75 1.04 -2.74 -7.98
N THR A 76 0.31 -3.18 -9.00
CA THR A 76 0.87 -3.40 -10.34
C THR A 76 0.30 -2.36 -11.30
N PHE A 77 1.16 -1.77 -12.12
CA PHE A 77 0.79 -0.85 -13.20
C PHE A 77 1.74 -1.00 -14.38
N SER A 78 1.40 -0.45 -15.52
CA SER A 78 2.24 -0.49 -16.72
C SER A 78 2.50 0.88 -17.29
N VAL A 79 3.65 1.03 -17.95
CA VAL A 79 3.99 2.17 -18.80
C VAL A 79 4.29 1.63 -20.18
N ALA A 80 3.67 2.22 -21.22
CA ALA A 80 3.81 1.78 -22.61
C ALA A 80 4.10 2.98 -23.51
N ASN A 81 4.84 2.75 -24.59
CA ASN A 81 5.10 3.72 -25.65
C ASN A 81 4.00 3.75 -26.73
N ASN A 82 2.92 3.02 -26.53
CA ASN A 82 1.78 2.93 -27.44
C ASN A 82 0.46 2.82 -26.67
N ASP A 83 -0.66 3.19 -27.29
CA ASP A 83 -2.02 3.06 -26.75
C ASP A 83 -2.87 2.02 -27.50
N GLY A 84 -2.22 1.18 -28.32
CA GLY A 84 -2.85 0.18 -29.19
C GLY A 84 -3.29 0.73 -30.56
N ILE A 85 -3.28 2.06 -30.75
CA ILE A 85 -3.62 2.73 -32.02
C ILE A 85 -2.43 3.56 -32.49
N ASN A 86 -1.86 4.34 -31.60
CA ASN A 86 -0.74 5.23 -31.84
C ASN A 86 0.48 4.76 -31.07
N ARG A 87 1.66 5.01 -31.58
CA ARG A 87 2.94 4.81 -30.92
C ARG A 87 3.73 6.11 -30.93
N THR A 88 4.65 6.27 -29.96
CA THR A 88 5.57 7.40 -29.99
C THR A 88 6.37 7.45 -31.29
N GLU A 89 6.59 8.65 -31.81
CA GLU A 89 7.36 8.87 -33.06
C GLU A 89 8.86 9.08 -32.79
N THR A 90 9.24 9.22 -31.51
CA THR A 90 10.61 9.46 -31.08
C THR A 90 10.94 8.59 -29.87
N ALA A 91 12.21 8.33 -29.64
CA ALA A 91 12.65 7.69 -28.42
C ALA A 91 12.33 8.58 -27.21
N LEU A 92 11.89 7.94 -26.13
CA LEU A 92 11.52 8.62 -24.88
C LEU A 92 12.35 8.10 -23.74
N LYS A 93 12.72 8.96 -22.82
CA LYS A 93 13.15 8.61 -21.48
C LYS A 93 12.07 9.00 -20.49
N TYR A 94 11.94 8.25 -19.40
CA TYR A 94 10.96 8.57 -18.37
C TYR A 94 11.44 8.14 -17.00
N THR A 95 10.86 8.78 -16.00
CA THR A 95 11.01 8.43 -14.59
C THR A 95 9.64 8.20 -13.97
N ILE A 96 9.62 7.38 -12.93
CA ILE A 96 8.44 7.15 -12.13
C ILE A 96 8.67 7.79 -10.76
N ALA A 97 7.80 8.69 -10.36
CA ALA A 97 7.80 9.31 -9.06
C ALA A 97 6.57 8.85 -8.26
N ILE A 98 6.78 8.50 -7.00
CA ILE A 98 5.73 8.23 -6.04
C ILE A 98 5.71 9.40 -5.07
N ARG A 99 4.60 10.16 -5.06
CA ARG A 99 4.38 11.25 -4.13
C ARG A 99 3.36 10.83 -3.08
N MET A 100 3.68 11.01 -1.81
CA MET A 100 2.83 10.61 -0.70
C MET A 100 2.87 11.64 0.42
N THR A 101 1.86 11.66 1.27
CA THR A 101 1.92 12.35 2.56
C THR A 101 2.88 11.59 3.50
N THR A 102 3.27 12.19 4.61
CA THR A 102 4.19 11.55 5.57
C THR A 102 3.48 11.12 6.85
N ASN A 103 2.19 10.82 6.75
CA ASN A 103 1.35 10.51 7.90
C ASN A 103 1.63 9.12 8.48
N LEU A 104 2.00 8.17 7.62
CA LEU A 104 2.36 6.80 8.01
C LEU A 104 3.84 6.53 7.73
N PRO A 105 4.53 5.78 8.60
CA PRO A 105 5.94 5.42 8.41
C PRO A 105 6.10 4.25 7.43
N LEU A 106 5.58 4.40 6.22
CA LEU A 106 5.62 3.38 5.18
C LEU A 106 6.98 3.30 4.50
N THR A 107 7.32 2.10 4.04
CA THR A 107 8.48 1.85 3.18
C THR A 107 8.02 1.42 1.80
N TYR A 108 8.81 1.75 0.77
CA TYR A 108 8.45 1.58 -0.63
C TYR A 108 9.58 0.95 -1.42
N ALA A 109 9.24 0.05 -2.35
CA ALA A 109 10.16 -0.49 -3.34
C ALA A 109 9.45 -0.61 -4.69
N LEU A 110 10.15 -0.34 -5.78
CA LEU A 110 9.63 -0.41 -7.14
C LEU A 110 10.48 -1.39 -7.95
N TYR A 111 9.81 -2.33 -8.61
CA TYR A 111 10.45 -3.34 -9.47
C TYR A 111 9.84 -3.30 -10.86
N MET A 112 10.61 -3.66 -11.88
CA MET A 112 10.19 -3.68 -13.28
C MET A 112 10.34 -5.09 -13.87
N ASN A 113 9.34 -5.53 -14.62
CA ASN A 113 9.38 -6.76 -15.43
C ASN A 113 9.90 -7.99 -14.66
N ASP A 114 9.33 -8.29 -13.48
CA ASP A 114 9.73 -9.38 -12.57
C ASP A 114 11.17 -9.29 -12.03
N GLY A 115 11.83 -8.15 -12.25
CA GLY A 115 13.13 -7.86 -11.67
C GLY A 115 13.09 -7.82 -10.14
N THR A 116 14.28 -7.94 -9.52
CA THR A 116 14.47 -7.89 -8.06
C THR A 116 15.24 -6.67 -7.59
N GLU A 117 15.75 -5.85 -8.51
CA GLU A 117 16.42 -4.59 -8.18
C GLU A 117 15.39 -3.52 -7.88
N ASN A 118 15.51 -2.86 -6.73
CA ASN A 118 14.69 -1.69 -6.41
C ASN A 118 15.14 -0.51 -7.27
N LEU A 119 14.22 0.03 -8.04
CA LEU A 119 14.49 1.12 -8.99
C LEU A 119 14.51 2.51 -8.36
N PHE A 120 14.04 2.66 -7.13
CA PHE A 120 14.07 3.97 -6.46
C PHE A 120 15.51 4.43 -6.19
N ASP A 121 15.81 5.65 -6.61
CA ASP A 121 17.16 6.24 -6.54
C ASP A 121 17.20 7.51 -5.70
N ASN A 122 16.19 8.38 -5.81
CA ASN A 122 16.16 9.67 -5.13
C ASN A 122 14.95 9.82 -4.22
N ILE A 123 15.16 10.44 -3.05
CA ILE A 123 14.11 10.73 -2.06
C ILE A 123 14.18 12.21 -1.72
N GLU A 124 13.07 12.92 -1.89
CA GLU A 124 12.91 14.32 -1.54
C GLU A 124 11.69 14.51 -0.62
N THR A 125 11.83 15.34 0.40
CA THR A 125 10.71 15.76 1.25
C THR A 125 10.53 17.26 1.16
N LYS A 126 9.32 17.69 0.83
CA LYS A 126 8.93 19.10 0.72
C LYS A 126 7.70 19.40 1.55
N GLN A 127 7.63 20.62 2.06
CA GLN A 127 6.45 21.16 2.72
C GLN A 127 5.68 22.04 1.73
N ASP A 128 4.38 21.78 1.60
CA ASP A 128 3.47 22.63 0.82
C ASP A 128 3.08 23.90 1.59
N ASN A 129 2.41 24.83 0.90
CA ASN A 129 2.01 26.13 1.45
C ASN A 129 0.99 26.01 2.61
N ASP A 130 0.27 24.92 2.72
CA ASP A 130 -0.68 24.61 3.81
C ASP A 130 0.00 23.97 5.02
N GLY A 131 1.31 23.72 4.97
CA GLY A 131 2.08 23.09 6.02
C GLY A 131 2.18 21.58 5.92
N THR A 132 1.52 20.94 4.97
CA THR A 132 1.58 19.49 4.76
C THR A 132 2.93 19.08 4.19
N TYR A 133 3.53 18.03 4.76
CA TYR A 133 4.76 17.44 4.26
C TYR A 133 4.47 16.35 3.26
N PHE A 134 5.09 16.43 2.09
CA PHE A 134 5.07 15.41 1.07
C PHE A 134 6.46 14.81 0.87
N LYS A 135 6.50 13.51 0.74
CA LYS A 135 7.67 12.74 0.35
C LYS A 135 7.51 12.31 -1.10
N THR A 136 8.51 12.56 -1.92
CA THR A 136 8.58 12.09 -3.30
C THR A 136 9.77 11.16 -3.44
N ILE A 137 9.54 9.97 -3.97
CA ILE A 137 10.58 8.99 -4.27
C ILE A 137 10.57 8.80 -5.78
N THR A 138 11.71 9.01 -6.44
CA THR A 138 11.83 8.95 -7.89
C THR A 138 12.70 7.76 -8.30
N SER A 139 12.30 7.07 -9.36
CA SER A 139 13.05 5.95 -9.94
C SER A 139 14.26 6.42 -10.75
N LYS A 140 15.16 5.50 -11.03
CA LYS A 140 16.12 5.63 -12.13
C LYS A 140 15.38 5.87 -13.44
N GLU A 141 16.06 6.53 -14.37
CA GLU A 141 15.57 6.79 -15.72
C GLU A 141 15.45 5.47 -16.50
N THR A 142 14.36 5.32 -17.25
CA THR A 142 14.11 4.20 -18.16
C THR A 142 13.82 4.77 -19.55
N THR A 143 14.16 4.03 -20.60
CA THR A 143 13.98 4.48 -22.00
C THR A 143 13.04 3.56 -22.75
N PHE A 144 12.30 4.16 -23.70
CA PHE A 144 11.58 3.46 -24.76
C PHE A 144 12.18 3.82 -26.12
N GLY A 145 12.29 2.81 -27.00
CA GLY A 145 12.47 3.04 -28.42
C GLY A 145 11.18 3.54 -29.08
N PHE A 146 11.25 3.77 -30.40
CA PHE A 146 10.09 4.18 -31.19
C PHE A 146 9.80 3.22 -32.36
N GLU A 147 10.66 2.22 -32.58
CA GLU A 147 10.52 1.30 -33.73
C GLU A 147 9.49 0.20 -33.45
N THR A 148 9.37 -0.24 -32.21
CA THR A 148 8.48 -1.31 -31.77
C THR A 148 7.58 -0.87 -30.61
N ASP A 149 6.48 -1.57 -30.45
CA ASP A 149 5.62 -1.41 -29.28
C ASP A 149 6.33 -2.02 -28.07
N GLU A 150 6.49 -1.21 -27.04
CA GLU A 150 7.15 -1.59 -25.78
C GLU A 150 6.21 -1.32 -24.60
N ILE A 151 6.23 -2.24 -23.65
CA ILE A 151 5.49 -2.12 -22.38
C ILE A 151 6.37 -2.59 -21.25
N ASN A 152 6.47 -1.77 -20.20
CA ASN A 152 7.11 -2.14 -18.94
C ASN A 152 6.06 -2.26 -17.85
N THR A 153 6.05 -3.41 -17.17
CA THR A 153 5.17 -3.66 -16.04
C THR A 153 5.93 -3.38 -14.75
N TYR A 154 5.32 -2.62 -13.87
CA TYR A 154 5.89 -2.21 -12.59
C TYR A 154 5.12 -2.82 -11.44
N ARG A 155 5.88 -3.26 -10.42
CA ARG A 155 5.37 -3.71 -9.14
C ARG A 155 5.85 -2.77 -8.05
N LEU A 156 4.93 -1.98 -7.49
CA LEU A 156 5.17 -1.15 -6.32
C LEU A 156 4.84 -1.95 -5.07
N GLU A 157 5.80 -2.14 -4.21
CA GLU A 157 5.63 -2.76 -2.90
C GLU A 157 5.60 -1.68 -1.83
N VAL A 158 4.59 -1.74 -0.98
CA VAL A 158 4.39 -0.84 0.17
C VAL A 158 4.32 -1.69 1.42
N LYS A 159 5.14 -1.39 2.43
CA LYS A 159 5.14 -2.09 3.71
C LYS A 159 4.89 -1.12 4.84
N PHE A 160 4.00 -1.51 5.77
CA PHE A 160 3.79 -0.84 7.03
C PHE A 160 4.43 -1.69 8.15
N PRO A 161 5.66 -1.35 8.62
CA PRO A 161 6.38 -2.21 9.55
C PRO A 161 5.66 -2.41 10.88
N MET A 162 5.70 -3.64 11.42
CA MET A 162 5.06 -4.05 12.68
C MET A 162 5.51 -3.24 13.91
N GLU A 163 6.70 -2.66 13.88
CA GLU A 163 7.24 -1.84 14.97
C GLU A 163 6.42 -0.56 15.23
N TYR A 164 5.63 -0.12 14.25
CA TYR A 164 4.75 1.04 14.34
C TYR A 164 3.30 0.68 14.74
N ASN A 165 3.11 -0.40 15.48
CA ASN A 165 1.81 -0.84 15.98
C ASN A 165 1.35 0.00 17.20
N SER A 166 1.11 1.28 17.00
CA SER A 166 0.65 2.22 18.01
C SER A 166 -0.72 2.78 17.65
N VAL A 167 -1.51 3.14 18.67
CA VAL A 167 -2.87 3.70 18.51
C VAL A 167 -2.87 5.00 17.69
N GLU A 168 -1.75 5.72 17.67
CA GLU A 168 -1.60 6.98 16.95
C GLU A 168 -1.74 6.83 15.42
N TYR A 169 -1.47 5.64 14.87
CA TYR A 169 -1.59 5.35 13.44
C TYR A 169 -2.96 4.79 13.05
N GLN A 170 -3.88 4.60 13.99
CA GLN A 170 -5.19 4.04 13.68
C GLN A 170 -6.08 5.05 12.96
N GLY A 171 -6.67 4.61 11.85
CA GLY A 171 -7.59 5.42 11.05
C GLY A 171 -6.93 6.54 10.26
N ILE A 172 -5.60 6.55 10.16
CA ILE A 172 -4.88 7.46 9.28
C ILE A 172 -4.99 6.95 7.85
N ILE A 173 -5.38 7.84 6.94
CA ILE A 173 -5.42 7.57 5.50
C ILE A 173 -4.15 8.16 4.89
N GLU A 174 -3.45 7.35 4.11
CA GLU A 174 -2.34 7.76 3.28
C GLU A 174 -2.80 7.84 1.82
N ALA A 175 -2.48 8.92 1.14
CA ALA A 175 -2.68 9.06 -0.30
C ALA A 175 -1.35 8.93 -1.02
N LEU A 176 -1.35 8.13 -2.08
CA LEU A 176 -0.20 7.88 -2.92
C LEU A 176 -0.54 8.29 -4.35
N GLU A 177 0.27 9.17 -4.93
CA GLU A 177 0.20 9.55 -6.33
C GLU A 177 1.36 8.91 -7.09
N ILE A 178 1.05 8.11 -8.11
CA ILE A 178 2.04 7.63 -9.09
C ILE A 178 2.09 8.65 -10.21
N LYS A 179 3.28 9.11 -10.54
CA LYS A 179 3.54 10.08 -11.58
C LYS A 179 4.57 9.52 -12.55
N VAL A 180 4.29 9.58 -13.84
CA VAL A 180 5.22 9.20 -14.91
C VAL A 180 5.57 10.46 -15.68
N ASP A 181 6.84 10.86 -15.62
CA ASP A 181 7.38 12.02 -16.36
C ASP A 181 8.19 11.53 -17.54
N GLY A 182 7.72 11.82 -18.75
CA GLY A 182 8.36 11.43 -20.00
C GLY A 182 8.95 12.64 -20.74
N GLU A 183 10.15 12.46 -21.28
CA GLU A 183 10.91 13.44 -22.05
C GLU A 183 11.43 12.81 -23.35
N GLN A 184 11.46 13.58 -24.42
CA GLN A 184 12.03 13.12 -25.70
C GLN A 184 13.55 13.06 -25.62
N ILE A 185 14.11 12.02 -26.23
CA ILE A 185 15.57 11.93 -26.46
C ILE A 185 15.85 12.59 -27.81
N VAL A 186 16.60 13.69 -27.79
CA VAL A 186 17.03 14.44 -28.97
C VAL A 186 18.40 13.96 -29.43
#